data_0d58f8d9bfadb46e24ecaac36b03924c
#
_entry.id   0d58f8d9bfadb46e24ecaac36b03924c
#
_cell.length_a   1.000
_cell.length_b   1.000
_cell.length_c   1.000
_cell.angle_alpha   90.00
_cell.angle_beta   90.00
_cell.angle_gamma   90.00
#
_symmetry.space_group_name_H-M   'P 1'
#
loop_
_entity.id
_entity.type
_entity.pdbx_description
1 polymer ?
#
loop_
_entity_poly.entity_id
_entity_poly.type
_entity_poly.pdbx_seq_one_letter_code
_entity_poly.pdbx_strand_id
1 'polypeptide(L)'
;MRAAAFSVSAAMVLGCAIPGRASPEYRVWVNGRPVEVLDIPAPSHHDWQLPDDAVRPYWAALFDAVGEVVVRVESKSDLAATRILPLSRGIVPRKDGAHALEFAATPPFTVSVEPRPRHGALIVSARPPDPNPPRSDAPDVKWFGPGRHHFDKPIELHSGETLYLAPGAFVEAAVIGTGTNITVCGHGVLSGLCWPHCGGPANHMLHFEGARIALREFTVVGSFHWSVVLDKVDGARIKGLNILGGHVLNDDGIDVCRSRDVAVRDCFIRTQDDCVCAKYWCENLSVENCTLWADVANIFRIGCECDGPGRRFSGIRASGIDVVHQAVANTRGWQHAVNVEASNGAVFEDLVFEGFRFDSVKADDLLAVVKTGIVRNQWRQDEKAGYIRNVTFRETVLPADAPEGACNVISVRSHDAEHAVEGVASECADPRIRVESVKTP
;
A
#
# COMPACT_ATOMS: atom_id res chain seq x y z
N MET A 1 -20.38 -43.91 1.27
CA MET A 1 -20.06 -42.48 1.25
C MET A 1 -19.67 -42.12 -0.18
N ARG A 2 -20.50 -41.39 -0.90
CA ARG A 2 -20.22 -41.00 -2.31
C ARG A 2 -19.40 -39.71 -2.28
N ALA A 3 -18.22 -39.73 -2.87
CA ALA A 3 -17.43 -38.56 -3.11
C ALA A 3 -18.15 -37.63 -4.10
N ALA A 4 -18.49 -36.43 -3.66
CA ALA A 4 -19.02 -35.42 -4.54
C ALA A 4 -17.87 -34.90 -5.42
N ALA A 5 -17.92 -35.22 -6.70
CA ALA A 5 -17.03 -34.63 -7.70
C ALA A 5 -17.52 -33.20 -7.94
N PHE A 6 -16.75 -32.22 -7.51
CA PHE A 6 -16.95 -30.84 -7.88
C PHE A 6 -16.57 -30.67 -9.36
N SER A 7 -17.51 -30.35 -10.21
CA SER A 7 -17.26 -29.95 -11.57
C SER A 7 -16.67 -28.54 -11.53
N VAL A 8 -15.36 -28.44 -11.66
CA VAL A 8 -14.64 -27.15 -11.83
C VAL A 8 -14.97 -26.64 -13.24
N SER A 9 -15.81 -25.61 -13.32
CA SER A 9 -15.97 -24.82 -14.54
C SER A 9 -14.60 -24.33 -14.98
N ALA A 10 -14.28 -24.44 -16.26
CA ALA A 10 -12.96 -24.08 -16.80
C ALA A 10 -12.72 -22.58 -16.59
N ALA A 11 -12.07 -22.22 -15.47
CA ALA A 11 -11.66 -20.85 -15.22
C ALA A 11 -10.62 -20.44 -16.26
N MET A 12 -10.90 -19.36 -16.97
CA MET A 12 -9.96 -18.75 -17.90
C MET A 12 -8.87 -18.06 -17.04
N VAL A 13 -7.66 -18.60 -17.04
CA VAL A 13 -6.50 -18.02 -16.34
C VAL A 13 -5.69 -17.26 -17.39
N LEU A 14 -5.70 -15.94 -17.31
CA LEU A 14 -4.84 -15.05 -18.09
C LEU A 14 -3.68 -14.62 -17.18
N GLY A 15 -2.55 -15.32 -17.29
CA GLY A 15 -1.32 -14.92 -16.61
C GLY A 15 -0.73 -13.66 -17.25
N CYS A 16 -0.18 -12.77 -16.43
CA CYS A 16 0.61 -11.64 -16.92
C CYS A 16 2.01 -12.19 -17.27
N ALA A 17 2.21 -12.57 -18.56
CA ALA A 17 3.52 -13.00 -19.04
C ALA A 17 4.49 -11.80 -19.01
N ILE A 18 5.45 -11.81 -18.08
CA ILE A 18 6.46 -10.77 -17.97
C ILE A 18 7.77 -11.29 -18.55
N PRO A 19 8.18 -10.81 -19.72
CA PRO A 19 9.41 -11.28 -20.34
C PRO A 19 10.64 -10.98 -19.46
N GLY A 20 11.32 -12.01 -18.98
CA GLY A 20 12.72 -11.91 -18.61
C GLY A 20 13.13 -12.05 -17.15
N ARG A 21 12.20 -12.22 -16.19
CA ARG A 21 12.56 -12.48 -14.79
C ARG A 21 11.66 -13.54 -14.14
N ALA A 22 11.78 -14.78 -14.61
CA ALA A 22 11.13 -15.90 -13.96
C ALA A 22 11.70 -16.09 -12.55
N SER A 23 10.84 -16.28 -11.57
CA SER A 23 11.25 -16.53 -10.20
C SER A 23 12.13 -17.79 -10.11
N PRO A 24 13.32 -17.70 -9.53
CA PRO A 24 14.10 -18.88 -9.22
C PRO A 24 13.59 -19.61 -7.97
N GLU A 25 12.71 -18.98 -7.18
CA GLU A 25 12.26 -19.45 -5.88
C GLU A 25 10.90 -20.14 -5.93
N TYR A 26 9.94 -19.57 -6.67
CA TYR A 26 8.56 -20.04 -6.67
C TYR A 26 8.09 -20.53 -8.03
N ARG A 27 7.22 -21.56 -7.99
CA ARG A 27 6.36 -21.97 -9.08
C ARG A 27 4.91 -21.91 -8.61
N VAL A 28 4.02 -21.36 -9.42
CA VAL A 28 2.60 -21.18 -9.08
C VAL A 28 1.72 -21.78 -10.16
N TRP A 29 0.70 -22.50 -9.75
CA TRP A 29 -0.36 -23.00 -10.63
C TRP A 29 -1.72 -22.56 -10.11
N VAL A 30 -2.61 -22.23 -11.02
CA VAL A 30 -4.01 -21.91 -10.72
C VAL A 30 -4.88 -22.87 -11.49
N ASN A 31 -5.66 -23.67 -10.79
CA ASN A 31 -6.46 -24.78 -11.38
C ASN A 31 -5.63 -25.67 -12.31
N GLY A 32 -4.39 -25.99 -11.92
CA GLY A 32 -3.45 -26.81 -12.67
C GLY A 32 -2.74 -26.12 -13.84
N ARG A 33 -3.01 -24.85 -14.13
CA ARG A 33 -2.34 -24.05 -15.18
C ARG A 33 -1.23 -23.22 -14.56
N PRO A 34 0.00 -23.22 -15.13
CA PRO A 34 1.10 -22.43 -14.61
C PRO A 34 0.82 -20.94 -14.76
N VAL A 35 1.20 -20.17 -13.74
CA VAL A 35 1.18 -18.71 -13.73
C VAL A 35 2.61 -18.22 -13.56
N GLU A 36 2.99 -17.22 -14.35
CA GLU A 36 4.30 -16.60 -14.24
C GLU A 36 4.46 -15.87 -12.92
N VAL A 37 5.65 -15.96 -12.35
CA VAL A 37 6.00 -15.32 -11.07
C VAL A 37 7.05 -14.27 -11.31
N LEU A 38 6.70 -13.02 -11.01
CA LEU A 38 7.56 -11.86 -11.11
C LEU A 38 8.53 -11.83 -9.94
N ASP A 39 9.81 -11.58 -10.20
CA ASP A 39 10.85 -11.32 -9.21
C ASP A 39 10.95 -9.82 -8.90
N ILE A 40 10.81 -9.45 -7.61
CA ILE A 40 10.91 -8.08 -7.13
C ILE A 40 12.15 -7.99 -6.24
N PRO A 41 13.25 -7.36 -6.74
CA PRO A 41 14.51 -7.32 -6.03
C PRO A 41 14.43 -6.48 -4.76
N ALA A 42 15.25 -6.83 -3.77
CA ALA A 42 15.50 -5.96 -2.61
C ALA A 42 16.23 -4.68 -3.04
N PRO A 43 16.09 -3.59 -2.28
CA PRO A 43 16.79 -2.34 -2.57
C PRO A 43 18.31 -2.54 -2.51
N SER A 44 19.01 -1.85 -3.39
CA SER A 44 20.47 -1.90 -3.50
C SER A 44 21.21 -1.11 -2.41
N HIS A 45 20.51 -0.32 -1.59
CA HIS A 45 21.09 0.55 -0.57
C HIS A 45 20.43 0.38 0.79
N HIS A 46 21.27 0.19 1.82
CA HIS A 46 20.88 0.04 3.22
C HIS A 46 21.17 1.33 4.03
N ASP A 47 20.82 2.51 3.51
CA ASP A 47 21.17 3.79 4.15
C ASP A 47 20.40 4.08 5.44
N TRP A 48 19.42 3.25 5.81
CA TRP A 48 18.55 3.48 6.95
C TRP A 48 19.00 2.79 8.27
N GLN A 49 20.22 2.28 8.35
CA GLN A 49 20.73 1.52 9.50
C GLN A 49 19.82 0.34 9.89
N LEU A 50 19.19 -0.27 8.91
CA LEU A 50 18.39 -1.46 9.12
C LEU A 50 19.29 -2.71 9.23
N PRO A 51 18.83 -3.75 9.95
CA PRO A 51 19.47 -5.05 9.88
C PRO A 51 19.57 -5.54 8.43
N ASP A 52 20.66 -6.23 8.06
CA ASP A 52 20.90 -6.73 6.69
C ASP A 52 19.78 -7.59 6.11
N ASP A 53 18.92 -8.13 6.97
CA ASP A 53 17.80 -8.98 6.60
C ASP A 53 16.43 -8.25 6.65
N ALA A 54 16.42 -6.93 6.90
CA ALA A 54 15.20 -6.18 7.10
C ALA A 54 14.32 -6.11 5.84
N VAL A 55 14.94 -5.93 4.68
CA VAL A 55 14.25 -5.88 3.39
C VAL A 55 14.81 -6.96 2.48
N ARG A 56 13.97 -7.86 2.03
CA ARG A 56 14.33 -9.01 1.20
C ARG A 56 13.62 -8.97 -0.14
N PRO A 57 14.18 -9.58 -1.19
CA PRO A 57 13.46 -9.80 -2.42
C PRO A 57 12.18 -10.61 -2.13
N TYR A 58 11.17 -10.35 -2.91
CA TYR A 58 9.90 -11.04 -2.85
C TYR A 58 9.34 -11.25 -4.26
N TRP A 59 8.25 -11.95 -4.39
CA TRP A 59 7.72 -12.39 -5.67
C TRP A 59 6.24 -12.07 -5.79
N ALA A 60 5.74 -12.01 -7.03
CA ALA A 60 4.32 -11.78 -7.28
C ALA A 60 3.80 -12.68 -8.41
N ALA A 61 2.66 -13.32 -8.18
CA ALA A 61 1.87 -14.03 -9.19
C ALA A 61 0.56 -13.25 -9.39
N LEU A 62 0.36 -12.72 -10.61
CA LEU A 62 -0.78 -11.87 -10.98
C LEU A 62 -1.59 -12.56 -12.07
N PHE A 63 -2.91 -12.68 -11.89
CA PHE A 63 -3.77 -13.34 -12.88
C PHE A 63 -5.23 -12.92 -12.75
N ASP A 64 -5.97 -13.16 -13.84
CA ASP A 64 -7.42 -13.01 -13.86
C ASP A 64 -8.09 -14.38 -13.79
N ALA A 65 -9.18 -14.47 -13.00
CA ALA A 65 -9.96 -15.70 -12.89
C ALA A 65 -11.41 -15.43 -12.50
N VAL A 66 -12.28 -16.38 -12.81
CA VAL A 66 -13.71 -16.35 -12.47
C VAL A 66 -14.04 -17.51 -11.54
N GLY A 67 -14.82 -17.23 -10.49
CA GLY A 67 -15.21 -18.22 -9.51
C GLY A 67 -14.07 -18.62 -8.56
N GLU A 68 -14.30 -19.63 -7.74
CA GLU A 68 -13.28 -20.14 -6.81
C GLU A 68 -12.14 -20.80 -7.59
N VAL A 69 -10.91 -20.49 -7.20
CA VAL A 69 -9.70 -21.08 -7.76
C VAL A 69 -8.90 -21.81 -6.70
N VAL A 70 -8.23 -22.89 -7.12
CA VAL A 70 -7.20 -23.55 -6.31
C VAL A 70 -5.85 -23.07 -6.77
N VAL A 71 -5.11 -22.43 -5.87
CA VAL A 71 -3.74 -21.98 -6.08
C VAL A 71 -2.78 -22.98 -5.44
N ARG A 72 -1.89 -23.56 -6.25
CA ARG A 72 -0.79 -24.39 -5.81
C ARG A 72 0.50 -23.59 -5.87
N VAL A 73 1.23 -23.57 -4.78
CA VAL A 73 2.55 -22.91 -4.65
C VAL A 73 3.59 -23.97 -4.33
N GLU A 74 4.67 -23.99 -5.10
CA GLU A 74 5.87 -24.73 -4.79
C GLU A 74 7.04 -23.77 -4.60
N SER A 75 7.93 -24.06 -3.65
CA SER A 75 9.09 -23.24 -3.31
C SER A 75 10.31 -24.09 -3.02
N LYS A 76 11.50 -23.53 -3.23
CA LYS A 76 12.76 -24.10 -2.74
C LYS A 76 12.88 -24.01 -1.23
N SER A 77 12.25 -22.98 -0.63
CA SER A 77 12.19 -22.80 0.81
C SER A 77 11.18 -23.75 1.46
N ASP A 78 11.38 -24.04 2.75
CA ASP A 78 10.42 -24.81 3.54
C ASP A 78 9.12 -24.00 3.77
N LEU A 79 8.01 -24.57 3.36
CA LEU A 79 6.67 -23.99 3.49
C LEU A 79 5.87 -24.53 4.70
N ALA A 80 6.46 -25.35 5.55
CA ALA A 80 5.73 -25.99 6.66
C ALA A 80 5.09 -24.95 7.62
N ALA A 81 5.80 -23.85 7.91
CA ALA A 81 5.34 -22.78 8.79
C ALA A 81 4.59 -21.63 8.05
N THR A 82 4.36 -21.75 6.74
CA THR A 82 3.77 -20.68 5.93
C THR A 82 2.42 -20.19 6.46
N ARG A 83 2.27 -18.88 6.55
CA ARG A 83 1.02 -18.17 6.77
C ARG A 83 0.56 -17.51 5.47
N ILE A 84 -0.75 -17.35 5.32
CA ILE A 84 -1.34 -16.55 4.24
C ILE A 84 -1.98 -15.33 4.87
N LEU A 85 -1.52 -14.15 4.48
CA LEU A 85 -1.91 -12.87 5.08
C LEU A 85 -2.64 -11.99 4.05
N PRO A 86 -3.58 -11.13 4.46
CA PRO A 86 -3.99 -10.90 5.84
C PRO A 86 -4.82 -12.05 6.41
N LEU A 87 -4.70 -12.28 7.71
CA LEU A 87 -5.46 -13.33 8.42
C LEU A 87 -6.98 -13.13 8.34
N SER A 88 -7.41 -11.87 8.19
CA SER A 88 -8.82 -11.51 8.02
C SER A 88 -9.49 -12.20 6.83
N ARG A 89 -8.73 -12.66 5.84
CA ARG A 89 -9.24 -13.43 4.69
C ARG A 89 -9.61 -14.86 5.03
N GLY A 90 -9.19 -15.38 6.20
CA GLY A 90 -9.51 -16.73 6.64
C GLY A 90 -8.97 -17.86 5.76
N ILE A 91 -7.96 -17.59 4.93
CA ILE A 91 -7.40 -18.56 4.00
C ILE A 91 -6.40 -19.47 4.75
N VAL A 92 -6.73 -20.75 4.84
CA VAL A 92 -5.88 -21.76 5.49
C VAL A 92 -5.23 -22.64 4.42
N PRO A 93 -3.89 -22.64 4.30
CA PRO A 93 -3.23 -23.46 3.30
C PRO A 93 -3.25 -24.96 3.68
N ARG A 94 -3.52 -25.82 2.70
CA ARG A 94 -3.27 -27.26 2.81
C ARG A 94 -1.82 -27.52 2.40
N LYS A 95 -1.03 -28.03 3.34
CA LYS A 95 0.38 -28.37 3.10
C LYS A 95 0.49 -29.68 2.33
N ASP A 96 1.44 -29.74 1.39
CA ASP A 96 1.77 -30.91 0.59
C ASP A 96 3.29 -31.13 0.66
N GLY A 97 3.74 -31.77 1.76
CA GLY A 97 5.14 -31.87 2.15
C GLY A 97 5.74 -30.54 2.62
N ALA A 98 7.06 -30.46 2.59
CA ALA A 98 7.81 -29.29 3.07
C ALA A 98 7.87 -28.14 2.03
N HIS A 99 7.68 -28.44 0.75
CA HIS A 99 7.98 -27.52 -0.33
C HIS A 99 6.78 -27.17 -1.21
N ALA A 100 5.57 -27.58 -0.83
CA ALA A 100 4.35 -27.27 -1.56
C ALA A 100 3.18 -27.00 -0.62
N LEU A 101 2.28 -26.14 -1.07
CA LEU A 101 0.98 -25.90 -0.44
C LEU A 101 -0.08 -25.59 -1.47
N GLU A 102 -1.33 -25.74 -1.08
CA GLU A 102 -2.50 -25.32 -1.86
C GLU A 102 -3.47 -24.53 -0.99
N PHE A 103 -4.14 -23.57 -1.58
CA PHE A 103 -5.27 -22.90 -0.97
C PHE A 103 -6.35 -22.57 -2.00
N ALA A 104 -7.58 -22.43 -1.54
CA ALA A 104 -8.71 -22.02 -2.36
C ALA A 104 -9.11 -20.58 -2.01
N ALA A 105 -9.45 -19.79 -3.04
CA ALA A 105 -9.94 -18.43 -2.86
C ALA A 105 -10.78 -17.97 -4.06
N THR A 106 -11.67 -17.00 -3.83
CA THR A 106 -12.50 -16.41 -4.89
C THR A 106 -12.05 -14.99 -5.18
N PRO A 107 -11.70 -14.64 -6.45
CA PRO A 107 -11.37 -13.26 -6.84
C PRO A 107 -12.51 -12.27 -6.55
N PRO A 108 -12.21 -11.00 -6.21
CA PRO A 108 -10.88 -10.44 -6.11
C PRO A 108 -10.19 -10.75 -4.78
N PHE A 109 -8.92 -11.08 -4.83
CA PHE A 109 -8.08 -11.15 -3.64
C PHE A 109 -6.62 -10.78 -3.96
N THR A 110 -5.94 -10.22 -2.97
CA THR A 110 -4.48 -10.12 -2.93
C THR A 110 -4.02 -10.56 -1.56
N VAL A 111 -3.10 -11.52 -1.52
CA VAL A 111 -2.58 -12.12 -0.28
C VAL A 111 -1.08 -12.29 -0.35
N SER A 112 -0.44 -12.28 0.81
CA SER A 112 0.97 -12.62 0.98
C SER A 112 1.08 -14.05 1.51
N VAL A 113 1.79 -14.91 0.78
CA VAL A 113 2.16 -16.26 1.19
C VAL A 113 3.55 -16.18 1.80
N GLU A 114 3.68 -16.33 3.12
CA GLU A 114 4.93 -16.10 3.84
C GLU A 114 5.45 -17.37 4.53
N PRO A 115 6.55 -17.95 4.00
CA PRO A 115 7.23 -19.07 4.67
C PRO A 115 7.74 -18.68 6.05
N ARG A 116 8.20 -17.45 6.19
CA ARG A 116 8.64 -16.79 7.43
C ARG A 116 8.13 -15.34 7.40
N PRO A 117 7.80 -14.76 8.55
CA PRO A 117 7.33 -13.37 8.59
C PRO A 117 8.28 -12.43 7.84
N ARG A 118 7.76 -11.66 6.90
CA ARG A 118 8.45 -10.69 6.02
C ARG A 118 9.43 -11.29 4.99
N HIS A 119 9.91 -12.51 5.19
CA HIS A 119 10.98 -13.09 4.37
C HIS A 119 10.43 -14.09 3.36
N GLY A 120 10.89 -13.95 2.13
CA GLY A 120 10.53 -14.86 1.05
C GLY A 120 9.04 -14.79 0.70
N ALA A 121 8.40 -13.65 0.86
CA ALA A 121 6.98 -13.48 0.57
C ALA A 121 6.67 -13.69 -0.91
N LEU A 122 5.56 -14.38 -1.19
CA LEU A 122 4.96 -14.44 -2.51
C LEU A 122 3.60 -13.74 -2.46
N ILE A 123 3.48 -12.63 -3.17
CA ILE A 123 2.19 -11.95 -3.32
C ILE A 123 1.39 -12.68 -4.41
N VAL A 124 0.20 -13.14 -4.08
CA VAL A 124 -0.72 -13.77 -5.04
C VAL A 124 -1.93 -12.87 -5.19
N SER A 125 -2.13 -12.35 -6.39
CA SER A 125 -3.25 -11.45 -6.69
C SER A 125 -4.08 -11.99 -7.84
N ALA A 126 -5.38 -12.11 -7.59
CA ALA A 126 -6.37 -12.53 -8.57
C ALA A 126 -7.49 -11.50 -8.70
N ARG A 127 -7.88 -11.20 -9.94
CA ARG A 127 -9.01 -10.33 -10.26
C ARG A 127 -10.01 -11.04 -11.15
N PRO A 128 -11.31 -10.70 -11.09
CA PRO A 128 -12.22 -11.08 -12.18
C PRO A 128 -11.80 -10.33 -13.45
N PRO A 129 -11.94 -10.91 -14.64
CA PRO A 129 -11.66 -10.19 -15.89
C PRO A 129 -12.42 -8.87 -15.98
N ASP A 130 -11.78 -7.83 -16.55
CA ASP A 130 -12.43 -6.54 -16.75
C ASP A 130 -13.69 -6.73 -17.62
N PRO A 131 -14.88 -6.43 -17.10
CA PRO A 131 -16.12 -6.64 -17.84
C PRO A 131 -16.34 -5.62 -18.96
N ASN A 132 -15.67 -4.47 -18.92
CA ASN A 132 -15.88 -3.37 -19.84
C ASN A 132 -14.54 -2.67 -20.19
N PRO A 133 -13.60 -3.37 -20.85
CA PRO A 133 -12.38 -2.73 -21.30
C PRO A 133 -12.71 -1.66 -22.36
N PRO A 134 -12.01 -0.52 -22.38
CA PRO A 134 -12.22 0.48 -23.42
C PRO A 134 -11.81 -0.09 -24.77
N ARG A 135 -12.28 0.51 -25.84
CA ARG A 135 -11.86 0.13 -27.19
C ARG A 135 -10.41 0.54 -27.43
N SER A 136 -9.62 -0.34 -27.98
CA SER A 136 -8.18 -0.10 -28.25
C SER A 136 -7.93 0.95 -29.35
N ASP A 137 -8.93 1.25 -30.17
CA ASP A 137 -8.89 2.23 -31.24
C ASP A 137 -9.60 3.55 -30.91
N ALA A 138 -10.04 3.74 -29.66
CA ALA A 138 -10.66 4.99 -29.24
C ALA A 138 -9.61 6.11 -29.18
N PRO A 139 -9.91 7.31 -29.71
CA PRO A 139 -8.92 8.37 -29.86
C PRO A 139 -8.44 8.97 -28.52
N ASP A 140 -9.21 8.79 -27.47
CA ASP A 140 -8.92 9.24 -26.11
C ASP A 140 -8.31 8.13 -25.22
N VAL A 141 -7.93 6.99 -25.82
CA VAL A 141 -7.35 5.85 -25.10
C VAL A 141 -5.93 5.56 -25.54
N LYS A 142 -5.00 5.64 -24.60
CA LYS A 142 -3.65 5.11 -24.76
C LYS A 142 -3.66 3.65 -24.31
N TRP A 143 -3.74 2.71 -25.28
CA TRP A 143 -3.88 1.28 -25.02
C TRP A 143 -2.54 0.55 -25.10
N PHE A 144 -2.21 -0.19 -24.04
CA PHE A 144 -1.07 -1.11 -24.03
C PHE A 144 -1.55 -2.56 -23.93
N GLY A 145 -1.31 -3.34 -25.00
CA GLY A 145 -1.59 -4.77 -25.05
C GLY A 145 -0.53 -5.62 -24.34
N PRO A 146 -0.72 -6.97 -24.33
CA PRO A 146 0.25 -7.89 -23.73
C PRO A 146 1.66 -7.70 -24.28
N GLY A 147 2.68 -7.84 -23.43
CA GLY A 147 4.09 -7.69 -23.76
C GLY A 147 4.76 -6.56 -23.02
N ARG A 148 6.06 -6.40 -23.25
CA ARG A 148 6.89 -5.37 -22.62
C ARG A 148 6.92 -4.10 -23.45
N HIS A 149 6.63 -2.97 -22.81
CA HIS A 149 6.70 -1.63 -23.37
C HIS A 149 7.62 -0.79 -22.52
N HIS A 150 8.53 -0.02 -23.13
CA HIS A 150 9.50 0.80 -22.41
C HIS A 150 9.50 2.23 -22.94
N PHE A 151 9.53 3.21 -22.04
CA PHE A 151 9.50 4.64 -22.37
C PHE A 151 10.52 5.41 -21.52
N ASP A 152 11.45 6.10 -22.19
CA ASP A 152 12.42 6.99 -21.57
C ASP A 152 11.85 8.37 -21.19
N LYS A 153 10.59 8.61 -21.54
CA LYS A 153 9.83 9.82 -21.18
C LYS A 153 8.53 9.41 -20.51
N PRO A 154 7.98 10.26 -19.64
CA PRO A 154 6.69 9.96 -19.04
C PRO A 154 5.57 9.86 -20.09
N ILE A 155 4.61 8.99 -19.84
CA ILE A 155 3.34 8.98 -20.58
C ILE A 155 2.51 10.15 -20.04
N GLU A 156 2.26 11.13 -20.88
CA GLU A 156 1.43 12.29 -20.52
C GLU A 156 -0.05 12.00 -20.78
N LEU A 157 -0.91 12.37 -19.83
CA LEU A 157 -2.37 12.28 -19.94
C LEU A 157 -2.98 13.65 -19.74
N HIS A 158 -3.95 13.96 -20.59
CA HIS A 158 -4.70 15.21 -20.57
C HIS A 158 -6.18 14.95 -20.24
N SER A 159 -6.96 16.05 -20.13
CA SER A 159 -8.39 15.97 -19.79
C SER A 159 -9.15 15.00 -20.70
N GLY A 160 -9.87 14.07 -20.09
CA GLY A 160 -10.69 13.05 -20.75
C GLY A 160 -9.92 11.81 -21.21
N GLU A 161 -8.60 11.79 -21.15
CA GLU A 161 -7.80 10.66 -21.62
C GLU A 161 -7.77 9.48 -20.64
N THR A 162 -7.69 8.29 -21.20
CA THR A 162 -7.54 7.03 -20.49
C THR A 162 -6.24 6.34 -20.89
N LEU A 163 -5.46 5.91 -19.90
CA LEU A 163 -4.40 4.92 -20.06
C LEU A 163 -4.96 3.55 -19.68
N TYR A 164 -4.98 2.61 -20.62
CA TYR A 164 -5.41 1.24 -20.35
C TYR A 164 -4.25 0.25 -20.46
N LEU A 165 -4.02 -0.47 -19.37
CA LEU A 165 -3.03 -1.52 -19.28
C LEU A 165 -3.74 -2.87 -19.37
N ALA A 166 -3.78 -3.47 -20.57
CA ALA A 166 -4.45 -4.75 -20.76
C ALA A 166 -3.79 -5.86 -19.94
N PRO A 167 -4.52 -6.95 -19.60
CA PRO A 167 -3.91 -8.13 -18.99
C PRO A 167 -2.69 -8.59 -19.81
N GLY A 168 -1.55 -8.83 -19.15
CA GLY A 168 -0.28 -9.17 -19.82
C GLY A 168 0.54 -8.00 -20.32
N ALA A 169 0.06 -6.75 -20.23
CA ALA A 169 0.89 -5.57 -20.47
C ALA A 169 1.88 -5.38 -19.33
N PHE A 170 3.15 -5.17 -19.66
CA PHE A 170 4.22 -4.77 -18.73
C PHE A 170 4.86 -3.49 -19.25
N VAL A 171 4.47 -2.37 -18.64
CA VAL A 171 4.84 -1.04 -19.13
C VAL A 171 5.86 -0.40 -18.18
N GLU A 172 7.06 -0.18 -18.66
CA GLU A 172 8.11 0.57 -17.96
C GLU A 172 8.00 2.03 -18.34
N ALA A 173 7.37 2.81 -17.48
CA ALA A 173 7.12 4.24 -17.71
C ALA A 173 6.77 4.96 -16.40
N ALA A 174 7.02 6.27 -16.35
CA ALA A 174 6.28 7.16 -15.46
C ALA A 174 5.01 7.66 -16.15
N VAL A 175 4.03 8.11 -15.37
CA VAL A 175 2.78 8.68 -15.89
C VAL A 175 2.56 10.05 -15.27
N ILE A 176 2.31 11.06 -16.09
CA ILE A 176 1.96 12.43 -15.66
C ILE A 176 0.58 12.76 -16.20
N GLY A 177 -0.36 13.07 -15.34
CA GLY A 177 -1.72 13.46 -15.70
C GLY A 177 -2.01 14.90 -15.28
N THR A 178 -2.39 15.75 -16.24
CA THR A 178 -2.78 17.14 -15.94
C THR A 178 -4.12 17.46 -16.59
N GLY A 179 -5.08 17.83 -15.76
CA GLY A 179 -6.42 18.18 -16.24
C GLY A 179 -7.54 17.50 -15.49
N THR A 180 -8.61 17.13 -16.19
CA THR A 180 -9.83 16.63 -15.55
C THR A 180 -10.37 15.39 -16.25
N ASN A 181 -11.00 14.47 -15.48
CA ASN A 181 -11.52 13.17 -15.98
C ASN A 181 -10.41 12.30 -16.60
N ILE A 182 -9.28 12.18 -15.93
CA ILE A 182 -8.18 11.32 -16.35
C ILE A 182 -8.36 9.95 -15.70
N THR A 183 -8.18 8.89 -16.49
CA THR A 183 -8.30 7.51 -16.01
C THR A 183 -7.04 6.72 -16.30
N VAL A 184 -6.54 5.95 -15.32
CA VAL A 184 -5.58 4.86 -15.54
C VAL A 184 -6.22 3.58 -15.03
N CYS A 185 -6.30 2.56 -15.88
CA CYS A 185 -6.99 1.32 -15.50
C CYS A 185 -6.50 0.10 -16.29
N GLY A 186 -7.05 -1.06 -15.92
CA GLY A 186 -6.75 -2.35 -16.54
C GLY A 186 -6.00 -3.28 -15.57
N HIS A 187 -5.63 -4.49 -16.05
CA HIS A 187 -5.00 -5.51 -15.19
C HIS A 187 -3.51 -5.73 -15.52
N GLY A 188 -2.92 -4.82 -16.30
CA GLY A 188 -1.49 -4.83 -16.59
C GLY A 188 -0.64 -4.28 -15.44
N VAL A 189 0.66 -4.25 -15.70
CA VAL A 189 1.69 -3.80 -14.77
C VAL A 189 2.33 -2.52 -15.28
N LEU A 190 2.42 -1.53 -14.41
CA LEU A 190 3.28 -0.36 -14.57
C LEU A 190 4.52 -0.56 -13.70
N SER A 191 5.72 -0.52 -14.29
CA SER A 191 6.96 -0.91 -13.61
C SER A 191 8.00 0.19 -13.61
N GLY A 192 8.59 0.43 -12.45
CA GLY A 192 9.78 1.27 -12.25
C GLY A 192 11.06 0.49 -12.01
N LEU A 193 11.03 -0.85 -12.07
CA LEU A 193 12.16 -1.74 -11.72
C LEU A 193 13.44 -1.51 -12.55
N CYS A 194 13.33 -0.90 -13.73
CA CYS A 194 14.48 -0.62 -14.59
C CYS A 194 15.27 0.63 -14.18
N TRP A 195 14.72 1.46 -13.26
CA TRP A 195 15.39 2.69 -12.82
C TRP A 195 15.87 2.58 -11.37
N PRO A 196 17.03 3.18 -11.06
CA PRO A 196 17.48 3.34 -9.69
C PRO A 196 16.62 4.40 -8.96
N HIS A 197 16.81 4.52 -7.65
CA HIS A 197 16.20 5.57 -6.84
C HIS A 197 16.38 6.97 -7.46
N CYS A 198 15.29 7.69 -7.65
CA CYS A 198 15.23 9.02 -8.29
C CYS A 198 15.77 9.07 -9.73
N GLY A 199 15.98 7.93 -10.39
CA GLY A 199 16.57 7.85 -11.74
C GLY A 199 15.56 7.66 -12.86
N GLY A 200 14.26 7.68 -12.57
CA GLY A 200 13.20 7.50 -13.57
C GLY A 200 12.98 8.73 -14.45
N PRO A 201 12.07 8.60 -15.44
CA PRO A 201 11.82 9.65 -16.43
C PRO A 201 11.01 10.83 -15.89
N ALA A 202 10.59 10.80 -14.63
CA ALA A 202 9.86 11.85 -13.91
C ALA A 202 10.26 11.86 -12.44
N ASN A 203 9.75 12.84 -11.67
CA ASN A 203 10.03 12.89 -10.22
C ASN A 203 9.34 11.74 -9.45
N HIS A 204 8.19 11.29 -9.91
CA HIS A 204 7.38 10.25 -9.28
C HIS A 204 6.91 9.23 -10.32
N MET A 205 6.50 8.05 -9.87
CA MET A 205 6.03 7.00 -10.78
C MET A 205 4.72 7.39 -11.48
N LEU A 206 3.72 7.86 -10.70
CA LEU A 206 2.48 8.45 -11.20
C LEU A 206 2.28 9.79 -10.51
N HIS A 207 2.03 10.84 -11.27
CA HIS A 207 1.78 12.18 -10.75
C HIS A 207 0.58 12.81 -11.45
N PHE A 208 -0.41 13.26 -10.66
CA PHE A 208 -1.64 13.86 -11.18
C PHE A 208 -1.90 15.21 -10.53
N GLU A 209 -2.28 16.19 -11.38
CA GLU A 209 -2.82 17.48 -10.99
C GLU A 209 -4.15 17.74 -11.69
N GLY A 210 -5.14 18.31 -10.99
CA GLY A 210 -6.44 18.71 -11.59
C GLY A 210 -7.66 18.14 -10.88
N ALA A 211 -8.59 17.51 -11.60
CA ALA A 211 -9.83 17.06 -10.98
C ALA A 211 -10.38 15.75 -11.57
N ARG A 212 -11.13 15.01 -10.75
CA ARG A 212 -11.80 13.76 -11.14
C ARG A 212 -10.84 12.74 -11.75
N ILE A 213 -9.82 12.37 -10.97
CA ILE A 213 -8.84 11.35 -11.34
C ILE A 213 -9.35 9.98 -10.93
N ALA A 214 -9.24 8.99 -11.82
CA ALA A 214 -9.63 7.60 -11.55
C ALA A 214 -8.46 6.64 -11.80
N LEU A 215 -8.02 5.94 -10.75
CA LEU A 215 -6.98 4.92 -10.83
C LEU A 215 -7.57 3.58 -10.37
N ARG A 216 -7.56 2.55 -11.24
CA ARG A 216 -8.24 1.30 -10.88
C ARG A 216 -7.63 0.05 -11.50
N GLU A 217 -7.44 -0.93 -10.62
CA GLU A 217 -7.23 -2.35 -10.95
C GLU A 217 -5.93 -2.70 -11.69
N PHE A 218 -4.95 -1.80 -11.78
CA PHE A 218 -3.62 -2.15 -12.25
C PHE A 218 -2.63 -2.41 -11.12
N THR A 219 -1.46 -2.93 -11.46
CA THR A 219 -0.37 -3.16 -10.51
C THR A 219 0.79 -2.24 -10.80
N VAL A 220 1.27 -1.53 -9.77
CA VAL A 220 2.54 -0.79 -9.79
C VAL A 220 3.61 -1.68 -9.18
N VAL A 221 4.75 -1.84 -9.84
CA VAL A 221 5.85 -2.68 -9.36
C VAL A 221 7.16 -1.90 -9.34
N GLY A 222 7.77 -1.81 -8.17
CA GLY A 222 9.09 -1.26 -8.00
C GLY A 222 9.21 0.20 -8.44
N SER A 223 8.47 1.10 -7.80
CA SER A 223 8.60 2.53 -8.05
C SER A 223 10.03 3.01 -7.84
N PHE A 224 10.47 3.96 -8.63
CA PHE A 224 11.81 4.57 -8.49
C PHE A 224 11.83 5.76 -7.50
N HIS A 225 10.69 6.19 -7.03
CA HIS A 225 10.41 7.21 -6.01
C HIS A 225 8.94 7.05 -5.57
N TRP A 226 8.26 8.06 -5.02
CA TRP A 226 6.85 7.99 -4.64
C TRP A 226 5.99 7.35 -5.74
N SER A 227 5.13 6.42 -5.37
CA SER A 227 4.41 5.59 -6.34
C SER A 227 3.23 6.34 -6.97
N VAL A 228 2.33 6.89 -6.16
CA VAL A 228 1.14 7.62 -6.65
C VAL A 228 1.06 8.96 -5.93
N VAL A 229 1.17 10.04 -6.68
CA VAL A 229 1.07 11.41 -6.16
C VAL A 229 -0.15 12.10 -6.74
N LEU A 230 -1.02 12.57 -5.85
CA LEU A 230 -2.12 13.47 -6.17
C LEU A 230 -1.75 14.85 -5.62
N ASP A 231 -1.32 15.80 -6.46
CA ASP A 231 -0.99 17.15 -6.04
C ASP A 231 -2.00 18.16 -6.61
N LYS A 232 -2.66 18.92 -5.74
CA LYS A 232 -3.72 19.87 -6.12
C LYS A 232 -4.87 19.20 -6.88
N VAL A 233 -5.29 18.02 -6.43
CA VAL A 233 -6.39 17.26 -7.02
C VAL A 233 -7.70 17.54 -6.29
N ASP A 234 -8.75 17.84 -7.06
CA ASP A 234 -10.13 17.97 -6.60
C ASP A 234 -10.94 16.75 -7.04
N GLY A 235 -11.09 15.79 -6.16
CA GLY A 235 -11.78 14.53 -6.41
C GLY A 235 -10.91 13.47 -7.10
N ALA A 236 -10.59 12.40 -6.37
CA ALA A 236 -9.95 11.21 -6.92
C ALA A 236 -10.61 9.94 -6.40
N ARG A 237 -10.60 8.91 -7.25
CA ARG A 237 -11.05 7.56 -6.90
C ARG A 237 -9.95 6.56 -7.25
N ILE A 238 -9.38 5.96 -6.21
CA ILE A 238 -8.34 4.92 -6.34
C ILE A 238 -8.96 3.61 -5.84
N LYS A 239 -9.01 2.59 -6.69
CA LYS A 239 -9.64 1.32 -6.33
C LYS A 239 -8.88 0.12 -6.87
N GLY A 240 -8.66 -0.88 -6.00
CA GLY A 240 -8.13 -2.19 -6.41
C GLY A 240 -6.70 -2.15 -6.94
N LEU A 241 -5.90 -1.15 -6.58
CA LEU A 241 -4.49 -1.12 -6.95
C LEU A 241 -3.69 -2.12 -6.13
N ASN A 242 -2.73 -2.77 -6.76
CA ASN A 242 -1.59 -3.34 -6.05
C ASN A 242 -0.40 -2.40 -6.24
N ILE A 243 0.18 -1.92 -5.14
CA ILE A 243 1.47 -1.22 -5.13
C ILE A 243 2.47 -2.17 -4.48
N LEU A 244 3.40 -2.67 -5.27
CA LEU A 244 4.40 -3.66 -4.89
C LEU A 244 5.78 -2.99 -4.92
N GLY A 245 6.05 -2.21 -3.89
CA GLY A 245 7.26 -1.43 -3.66
C GLY A 245 8.35 -2.21 -2.94
N GLY A 246 9.21 -1.50 -2.18
CA GLY A 246 10.34 -2.08 -1.47
C GLY A 246 11.59 -2.22 -2.35
N HIS A 247 11.60 -1.63 -3.54
CA HIS A 247 12.72 -1.68 -4.49
C HIS A 247 13.75 -0.58 -4.24
N VAL A 248 13.29 0.60 -3.87
CA VAL A 248 14.14 1.78 -3.59
C VAL A 248 13.70 2.48 -2.31
N LEU A 249 14.50 3.45 -1.87
CA LEU A 249 14.11 4.38 -0.80
C LEU A 249 13.01 5.33 -1.29
N ASN A 250 12.23 5.90 -0.36
CA ASN A 250 11.18 6.88 -0.64
C ASN A 250 10.17 6.39 -1.69
N ASP A 251 9.80 5.14 -1.65
CA ASP A 251 8.77 4.57 -2.52
C ASP A 251 7.39 4.60 -1.86
N ASP A 252 7.06 5.75 -1.25
CA ASP A 252 5.74 6.00 -0.65
C ASP A 252 4.62 5.47 -1.57
N GLY A 253 3.55 4.94 -0.99
CA GLY A 253 2.50 4.28 -1.75
C GLY A 253 1.56 5.29 -2.42
N ILE A 254 0.76 6.00 -1.62
CA ILE A 254 -0.18 7.01 -2.11
C ILE A 254 0.01 8.29 -1.31
N ASP A 255 0.46 9.33 -1.99
CA ASP A 255 0.65 10.68 -1.45
C ASP A 255 -0.47 11.62 -1.88
N VAL A 256 -1.29 12.04 -0.93
CA VAL A 256 -2.36 13.01 -1.13
C VAL A 256 -1.86 14.38 -0.70
N CYS A 257 -1.43 15.18 -1.68
CA CYS A 257 -0.76 16.46 -1.51
C CYS A 257 -1.67 17.61 -1.94
N ARG A 258 -1.94 18.59 -1.09
CA ARG A 258 -2.76 19.78 -1.44
C ARG A 258 -4.08 19.40 -2.11
N SER A 259 -4.73 18.34 -1.67
CA SER A 259 -5.84 17.72 -2.39
C SER A 259 -7.06 17.52 -1.48
N ARG A 260 -8.21 17.32 -2.10
CA ARG A 260 -9.47 17.06 -1.40
C ARG A 260 -10.34 16.05 -2.12
N ASP A 261 -11.32 15.50 -1.37
CA ASP A 261 -12.33 14.56 -1.88
C ASP A 261 -11.72 13.30 -2.52
N VAL A 262 -10.72 12.73 -1.84
CA VAL A 262 -9.98 11.55 -2.30
C VAL A 262 -10.51 10.29 -1.61
N ALA A 263 -10.83 9.26 -2.41
CA ALA A 263 -11.22 7.94 -1.90
C ALA A 263 -10.28 6.84 -2.41
N VAL A 264 -9.72 6.07 -1.49
CA VAL A 264 -8.86 4.91 -1.74
C VAL A 264 -9.53 3.66 -1.20
N ARG A 265 -9.75 2.65 -2.03
CA ARG A 265 -10.47 1.43 -1.64
C ARG A 265 -9.86 0.16 -2.20
N ASP A 266 -9.98 -0.92 -1.44
CA ASP A 266 -9.68 -2.29 -1.89
C ASP A 266 -8.26 -2.44 -2.44
N CYS A 267 -7.29 -1.67 -1.93
CA CYS A 267 -5.90 -1.68 -2.39
C CYS A 267 -5.02 -2.60 -1.54
N PHE A 268 -4.02 -3.20 -2.18
CA PHE A 268 -2.90 -3.83 -1.50
C PHE A 268 -1.65 -2.97 -1.73
N ILE A 269 -1.05 -2.47 -0.64
CA ILE A 269 0.09 -1.56 -0.72
C ILE A 269 1.22 -2.09 0.15
N ARG A 270 2.33 -2.45 -0.49
CA ARG A 270 3.61 -2.72 0.16
C ARG A 270 4.62 -1.68 -0.28
N THR A 271 5.24 -1.02 0.68
CA THR A 271 6.25 0.03 0.45
C THR A 271 7.45 -0.19 1.35
N GLN A 272 8.55 0.42 1.00
CA GLN A 272 9.66 0.59 1.93
C GLN A 272 9.39 1.80 2.84
N ASP A 273 8.91 2.91 2.27
CA ASP A 273 8.52 4.12 3.00
C ASP A 273 7.04 4.09 3.41
N ASP A 274 6.37 5.22 3.55
CA ASP A 274 4.99 5.34 4.05
C ASP A 274 3.96 4.75 3.07
N CYS A 275 2.95 4.00 3.56
CA CYS A 275 1.94 3.43 2.65
C CYS A 275 0.94 4.46 2.15
N VAL A 276 0.39 5.29 3.04
CA VAL A 276 -0.56 6.35 2.67
C VAL A 276 -0.19 7.64 3.41
N CYS A 277 0.01 8.69 2.64
CA CYS A 277 0.39 10.00 3.14
C CYS A 277 -0.68 11.06 2.84
N ALA A 278 -0.87 11.97 3.80
CA ALA A 278 -1.50 13.26 3.55
C ALA A 278 -0.47 14.34 3.85
N LYS A 279 -0.05 15.08 2.83
CA LYS A 279 1.05 16.07 2.93
C LYS A 279 0.58 17.45 2.50
N TYR A 280 1.18 18.47 3.07
CA TYR A 280 0.96 19.90 2.80
C TYR A 280 -0.38 20.41 3.31
N TRP A 281 -1.51 19.93 2.84
CA TRP A 281 -2.87 20.01 3.36
C TRP A 281 -3.74 18.95 2.67
N CYS A 282 -4.79 18.50 3.36
CA CYS A 282 -5.68 17.47 2.83
C CYS A 282 -7.06 17.55 3.49
N GLU A 283 -8.12 17.54 2.69
CA GLU A 283 -9.51 17.56 3.17
C GLU A 283 -10.31 16.40 2.57
N ASN A 284 -11.11 15.71 3.37
CA ASN A 284 -11.98 14.61 2.95
C ASN A 284 -11.21 13.46 2.26
N LEU A 285 -10.26 12.85 2.95
CA LEU A 285 -9.59 11.62 2.52
C LEU A 285 -10.26 10.41 3.18
N SER A 286 -10.76 9.48 2.39
CA SER A 286 -11.18 8.15 2.87
C SER A 286 -10.26 7.04 2.35
N VAL A 287 -9.82 6.16 3.25
CA VAL A 287 -9.06 4.94 2.92
C VAL A 287 -9.81 3.77 3.51
N GLU A 288 -10.32 2.87 2.66
CA GLU A 288 -11.24 1.82 3.10
C GLU A 288 -10.86 0.45 2.57
N ASN A 289 -10.96 -0.56 3.44
CA ASN A 289 -10.79 -1.97 3.08
C ASN A 289 -9.45 -2.25 2.36
N CYS A 290 -8.36 -1.67 2.84
CA CYS A 290 -7.02 -1.82 2.27
C CYS A 290 -6.15 -2.77 3.09
N THR A 291 -5.23 -3.44 2.42
CA THR A 291 -4.18 -4.26 3.03
C THR A 291 -2.85 -3.54 2.88
N LEU A 292 -2.20 -3.20 3.99
CA LEU A 292 -1.05 -2.32 4.03
C LEU A 292 0.17 -2.99 4.69
N TRP A 293 1.34 -2.75 4.13
CA TRP A 293 2.63 -3.24 4.60
C TRP A 293 3.72 -2.20 4.38
N ALA A 294 4.25 -1.62 5.45
CA ALA A 294 5.42 -0.74 5.40
C ALA A 294 6.67 -1.48 5.89
N ASP A 295 7.73 -1.51 5.09
CA ASP A 295 8.98 -2.18 5.48
C ASP A 295 9.81 -1.32 6.45
N VAL A 296 9.79 0.02 6.30
CA VAL A 296 10.67 0.93 7.04
C VAL A 296 9.93 2.07 7.74
N ALA A 297 8.84 2.59 7.15
CA ALA A 297 8.19 3.78 7.65
C ALA A 297 6.76 3.51 8.17
N ASN A 298 5.79 4.39 7.93
CA ASN A 298 4.48 4.29 8.56
C ASN A 298 3.43 3.65 7.65
N ILE A 299 2.40 3.08 8.23
CA ILE A 299 1.21 2.68 7.47
C ILE A 299 0.43 3.94 7.05
N PHE A 300 0.26 4.90 7.96
CA PHE A 300 -0.29 6.22 7.67
C PHE A 300 0.63 7.32 8.15
N ARG A 301 0.97 8.26 7.28
CA ARG A 301 1.68 9.50 7.59
C ARG A 301 0.79 10.68 7.29
N ILE A 302 0.29 11.37 8.33
CA ILE A 302 -0.59 12.52 8.19
C ILE A 302 0.16 13.76 8.68
N GLY A 303 0.48 14.66 7.76
CA GLY A 303 1.22 15.87 8.04
C GLY A 303 2.73 15.70 8.03
N CYS A 304 3.43 16.26 9.03
CA CYS A 304 4.87 16.52 9.04
C CYS A 304 5.27 17.60 8.03
N GLU A 305 4.94 17.41 6.77
CA GLU A 305 5.13 18.37 5.69
C GLU A 305 3.85 19.17 5.51
N CYS A 306 3.76 20.35 6.15
CA CYS A 306 2.60 21.22 6.12
C CYS A 306 2.92 22.55 5.42
N ASP A 307 2.04 23.04 4.53
CA ASP A 307 2.28 24.27 3.74
C ASP A 307 2.27 25.58 4.56
N GLY A 308 1.78 25.54 5.80
CA GLY A 308 1.83 26.71 6.65
C GLY A 308 0.54 27.03 7.39
N PRO A 309 0.47 28.22 8.03
CA PRO A 309 -0.63 28.59 8.88
C PRO A 309 -1.98 28.57 8.19
N GLY A 310 -2.99 28.04 8.88
CA GLY A 310 -4.35 27.95 8.39
C GLY A 310 -4.60 26.87 7.35
N ARG A 311 -3.60 26.11 6.94
CA ARG A 311 -3.80 24.91 6.11
C ARG A 311 -4.42 23.81 6.94
N ARG A 312 -5.40 23.11 6.35
CA ARG A 312 -6.23 22.16 7.07
C ARG A 312 -5.95 20.73 6.63
N PHE A 313 -5.94 19.84 7.62
CA PHE A 313 -6.06 18.40 7.44
C PHE A 313 -7.35 18.00 8.16
N SER A 314 -8.41 17.75 7.41
CA SER A 314 -9.73 17.51 8.01
C SER A 314 -10.53 16.43 7.28
N GLY A 315 -11.43 15.76 8.03
CA GLY A 315 -12.26 14.71 7.46
C GLY A 315 -11.47 13.52 6.93
N ILE A 316 -10.32 13.21 7.55
CA ILE A 316 -9.49 12.05 7.17
C ILE A 316 -10.00 10.82 7.91
N ARG A 317 -10.39 9.81 7.16
CA ARG A 317 -10.90 8.54 7.70
C ARG A 317 -10.18 7.36 7.07
N ALA A 318 -9.66 6.46 7.92
CA ALA A 318 -9.21 5.14 7.51
C ALA A 318 -10.07 4.08 8.19
N SER A 319 -10.61 3.12 7.44
CA SER A 319 -11.49 2.08 7.98
C SER A 319 -11.27 0.71 7.34
N GLY A 320 -11.39 -0.35 8.17
CA GLY A 320 -11.25 -1.72 7.69
C GLY A 320 -9.85 -2.04 7.14
N ILE A 321 -8.81 -1.62 7.83
CA ILE A 321 -7.42 -1.73 7.38
C ILE A 321 -6.78 -3.00 7.93
N ASP A 322 -6.28 -3.87 7.06
CA ASP A 322 -5.40 -4.97 7.42
C ASP A 322 -3.94 -4.49 7.41
N VAL A 323 -3.28 -4.53 8.55
CA VAL A 323 -1.85 -4.22 8.69
C VAL A 323 -1.07 -5.52 8.73
N VAL A 324 -0.52 -5.92 7.59
CA VAL A 324 0.25 -7.17 7.46
C VAL A 324 1.56 -7.06 8.24
N HIS A 325 2.30 -5.99 7.97
CA HIS A 325 3.53 -5.65 8.69
C HIS A 325 3.70 -4.14 8.76
N GLN A 326 4.19 -3.66 9.88
CA GLN A 326 4.71 -2.30 9.98
C GLN A 326 6.26 -2.33 10.08
N ALA A 327 6.89 -1.18 10.17
CA ALA A 327 8.34 -1.01 10.10
C ALA A 327 9.16 -2.12 10.79
N VAL A 328 10.25 -2.53 10.18
CA VAL A 328 11.14 -3.59 10.70
C VAL A 328 11.72 -3.21 12.05
N ALA A 329 12.11 -1.94 12.21
CA ALA A 329 12.63 -1.42 13.47
C ALA A 329 12.23 0.04 13.63
N ASN A 330 11.87 0.43 14.85
CA ASN A 330 11.58 1.83 15.19
C ASN A 330 12.85 2.58 15.58
N THR A 331 13.82 2.63 14.67
CA THR A 331 15.15 3.21 14.95
C THR A 331 15.14 4.73 15.17
N ARG A 332 14.08 5.40 14.72
CA ARG A 332 13.97 6.87 14.75
C ARG A 332 12.86 7.39 15.66
N GLY A 333 12.09 6.50 16.29
CA GLY A 333 11.01 6.88 17.21
C GLY A 333 9.79 7.54 16.56
N TRP A 334 9.59 7.36 15.24
CA TRP A 334 8.46 7.92 14.51
C TRP A 334 7.79 6.93 13.54
N GLN A 335 8.25 5.69 13.50
CA GLN A 335 7.81 4.62 12.61
C GLN A 335 6.69 3.83 13.30
N HIS A 336 5.44 4.19 13.06
CA HIS A 336 4.26 3.61 13.71
C HIS A 336 3.18 3.27 12.68
N ALA A 337 2.12 2.57 13.11
CA ALA A 337 1.01 2.33 12.21
C ALA A 337 0.36 3.65 11.79
N VAL A 338 0.12 4.57 12.74
CA VAL A 338 -0.41 5.90 12.43
C VAL A 338 0.51 6.97 13.01
N ASN A 339 1.00 7.86 12.17
CA ASN A 339 1.77 9.02 12.59
C ASN A 339 1.07 10.30 12.13
N VAL A 340 0.58 11.07 13.10
CA VAL A 340 -0.07 12.36 12.88
C VAL A 340 0.82 13.45 13.46
N GLU A 341 1.32 14.33 12.61
CA GLU A 341 2.25 15.38 13.02
C GLU A 341 1.87 16.73 12.43
N ALA A 342 1.28 17.60 13.26
CA ALA A 342 0.92 18.94 12.87
C ALA A 342 2.08 19.90 13.09
N SER A 343 2.55 20.49 12.00
CA SER A 343 3.66 21.46 11.98
C SER A 343 3.28 22.75 11.25
N ASN A 344 4.18 23.71 11.25
CA ASN A 344 4.09 24.95 10.47
C ASN A 344 2.78 25.74 10.61
N GLY A 345 2.12 25.65 11.76
CA GLY A 345 0.84 26.33 12.02
C GLY A 345 -0.37 25.73 11.31
N ALA A 346 -0.26 24.54 10.78
CA ALA A 346 -1.39 23.81 10.18
C ALA A 346 -2.38 23.32 11.25
N VAL A 347 -3.63 23.13 10.85
CA VAL A 347 -4.72 22.70 11.74
C VAL A 347 -5.23 21.35 11.30
N PHE A 348 -5.27 20.40 12.24
CA PHE A 348 -5.74 19.05 12.03
C PHE A 348 -7.04 18.83 12.81
N GLU A 349 -8.10 18.39 12.13
CA GLU A 349 -9.42 18.23 12.75
C GLU A 349 -10.16 17.01 12.21
N ASP A 350 -10.85 16.30 13.10
CA ASP A 350 -11.78 15.23 12.75
C ASP A 350 -11.12 14.07 11.98
N LEU A 351 -10.08 13.49 12.57
CA LEU A 351 -9.40 12.32 12.03
C LEU A 351 -9.92 11.04 12.71
N VAL A 352 -10.26 10.03 11.92
CA VAL A 352 -10.80 8.75 12.42
C VAL A 352 -10.04 7.57 11.83
N PHE A 353 -9.54 6.70 12.71
CA PHE A 353 -8.86 5.46 12.38
C PHE A 353 -9.64 4.29 13.00
N GLU A 354 -10.25 3.45 12.15
CA GLU A 354 -11.27 2.48 12.56
C GLU A 354 -11.04 1.10 11.95
N GLY A 355 -11.26 0.04 12.71
CA GLY A 355 -11.23 -1.33 12.21
C GLY A 355 -9.87 -1.78 11.71
N PHE A 356 -8.80 -1.36 12.39
CA PHE A 356 -7.44 -1.85 12.10
C PHE A 356 -7.26 -3.27 12.64
N ARG A 357 -6.78 -4.17 11.79
CA ARG A 357 -6.47 -5.56 12.13
C ARG A 357 -5.00 -5.82 11.84
N PHE A 358 -4.25 -6.17 12.88
CA PHE A 358 -2.82 -6.40 12.78
C PHE A 358 -2.53 -7.91 12.66
N ASP A 359 -1.77 -8.31 11.64
CA ASP A 359 -1.31 -9.70 11.46
C ASP A 359 -0.01 -9.99 12.21
N SER A 360 0.80 -8.93 12.44
CA SER A 360 2.02 -9.01 13.25
C SER A 360 2.32 -7.68 13.92
N VAL A 361 2.82 -7.74 15.15
CA VAL A 361 3.28 -6.59 15.95
C VAL A 361 4.54 -6.97 16.73
N LYS A 362 5.35 -5.98 17.09
CA LYS A 362 6.56 -6.14 17.92
C LYS A 362 6.37 -5.42 19.26
N ALA A 363 7.18 -5.80 20.23
CA ALA A 363 7.07 -5.28 21.62
C ALA A 363 7.20 -3.75 21.72
N ASP A 364 7.97 -3.11 20.85
CA ASP A 364 8.23 -1.68 20.82
C ASP A 364 7.33 -0.90 19.83
N ASP A 365 6.44 -1.59 19.11
CA ASP A 365 5.50 -0.94 18.20
C ASP A 365 4.47 -0.12 19.00
N LEU A 366 4.24 1.13 18.59
CA LEU A 366 3.09 1.93 19.02
C LEU A 366 2.00 1.85 17.94
N LEU A 367 0.74 1.90 18.38
CA LEU A 367 -0.37 2.02 17.44
C LEU A 367 -0.29 3.37 16.73
N ALA A 368 -0.11 4.44 17.50
CA ALA A 368 -0.06 5.78 16.91
C ALA A 368 0.84 6.73 17.69
N VAL A 369 1.33 7.73 16.97
CA VAL A 369 1.85 8.98 17.56
C VAL A 369 1.02 10.13 17.00
N VAL A 370 0.46 10.93 17.90
CA VAL A 370 -0.29 12.14 17.59
C VAL A 370 0.42 13.31 18.24
N LYS A 371 1.06 14.17 17.45
CA LYS A 371 1.90 15.23 18.01
C LYS A 371 1.80 16.54 17.23
N THR A 372 2.00 17.63 17.97
CA THR A 372 2.31 18.93 17.37
C THR A 372 3.81 19.18 17.49
N GLY A 373 4.40 19.84 16.50
CA GLY A 373 5.84 20.06 16.52
C GLY A 373 6.33 21.07 15.50
N ILE A 374 7.61 21.42 15.63
CA ILE A 374 8.34 22.25 14.67
C ILE A 374 9.30 21.32 13.92
N VAL A 375 9.06 21.15 12.63
CA VAL A 375 9.88 20.28 11.78
C VAL A 375 11.03 21.11 11.20
N ARG A 376 12.27 20.73 11.54
CA ARG A 376 13.49 21.33 10.99
C ARG A 376 14.43 20.23 10.54
N ASN A 377 14.55 20.09 9.24
CA ASN A 377 15.41 19.10 8.59
C ASN A 377 15.87 19.64 7.23
N GLN A 378 16.45 18.79 6.41
CA GLN A 378 16.94 19.20 5.08
C GLN A 378 15.81 19.58 4.11
N TRP A 379 14.57 19.15 4.35
CA TRP A 379 13.41 19.45 3.49
C TRP A 379 12.54 20.58 4.04
N ARG A 380 12.58 20.84 5.36
CA ARG A 380 11.66 21.74 6.05
C ARG A 380 12.38 22.63 7.06
N GLN A 381 11.94 23.90 7.13
CA GLN A 381 12.39 24.88 8.10
C GLN A 381 11.17 25.58 8.69
N ASP A 382 10.37 24.83 9.46
CA ASP A 382 9.17 25.38 10.09
C ASP A 382 9.52 26.35 11.20
N GLU A 383 8.72 27.40 11.36
CA GLU A 383 8.93 28.42 12.42
C GLU A 383 8.07 28.13 13.65
N LYS A 384 6.94 27.43 13.50
CA LYS A 384 5.98 27.16 14.58
C LYS A 384 5.36 25.77 14.47
N ALA A 385 4.85 25.27 15.59
CA ALA A 385 4.08 24.03 15.62
C ALA A 385 2.66 24.24 15.04
N GLY A 386 1.95 23.14 14.80
CA GLY A 386 0.55 23.15 14.38
C GLY A 386 -0.42 22.89 15.54
N TYR A 387 -1.67 22.54 15.20
CA TYR A 387 -2.75 22.27 16.14
C TYR A 387 -3.44 20.98 15.75
N ILE A 388 -3.87 20.18 16.74
CA ILE A 388 -4.63 18.94 16.48
C ILE A 388 -5.86 18.92 17.38
N ARG A 389 -7.03 18.58 16.79
CA ARG A 389 -8.29 18.38 17.49
C ARG A 389 -9.03 17.16 16.98
N ASN A 390 -9.70 16.43 17.87
CA ASN A 390 -10.62 15.33 17.53
C ASN A 390 -9.97 14.23 16.69
N VAL A 391 -9.10 13.44 17.29
CA VAL A 391 -8.52 12.22 16.67
C VAL A 391 -9.08 11.01 17.40
N THR A 392 -9.78 10.14 16.68
CA THR A 392 -10.44 8.96 17.26
C THR A 392 -9.90 7.67 16.67
N PHE A 393 -9.58 6.72 17.54
CA PHE A 393 -9.22 5.35 17.20
C PHE A 393 -10.34 4.42 17.65
N ARG A 394 -10.83 3.52 16.75
CA ARG A 394 -11.93 2.61 17.02
C ARG A 394 -11.62 1.20 16.53
N GLU A 395 -12.22 0.20 17.18
CA GLU A 395 -12.29 -1.19 16.68
C GLU A 395 -10.95 -1.77 16.22
N THR A 396 -9.85 -1.39 16.87
CA THR A 396 -8.53 -1.95 16.56
C THR A 396 -8.42 -3.34 17.16
N VAL A 397 -7.94 -4.31 16.36
CA VAL A 397 -7.73 -5.71 16.75
C VAL A 397 -6.25 -6.05 16.67
N LEU A 398 -5.67 -6.44 17.80
CA LEU A 398 -4.31 -6.94 17.89
C LEU A 398 -4.28 -8.47 17.75
N PRO A 399 -3.18 -9.06 17.24
CA PRO A 399 -3.03 -10.52 17.22
C PRO A 399 -3.15 -11.11 18.63
N ALA A 400 -3.67 -12.32 18.72
CA ALA A 400 -3.82 -12.99 20.02
C ALA A 400 -2.47 -13.28 20.70
N ASP A 401 -1.42 -13.46 19.92
CA ASP A 401 -0.04 -13.71 20.33
C ASP A 401 0.81 -12.44 20.38
N ALA A 402 0.17 -11.24 20.34
CA ALA A 402 0.89 -9.98 20.44
C ALA A 402 1.70 -9.91 21.75
N PRO A 403 2.97 -9.52 21.68
CA PRO A 403 3.78 -9.30 22.88
C PRO A 403 3.10 -8.33 23.84
N GLU A 404 3.31 -8.50 25.13
CA GLU A 404 2.80 -7.56 26.13
C GLU A 404 3.31 -6.15 25.83
N GLY A 405 2.40 -5.18 25.77
CA GLY A 405 2.73 -3.79 25.44
C GLY A 405 2.82 -3.45 23.96
N ALA A 406 2.83 -4.44 23.05
CA ALA A 406 2.97 -4.18 21.64
C ALA A 406 1.73 -3.50 21.02
N CYS A 407 1.95 -2.44 20.25
CA CYS A 407 0.94 -1.74 19.43
C CYS A 407 -0.34 -1.30 20.18
N ASN A 408 -0.21 -1.06 21.48
CA ASN A 408 -1.35 -0.76 22.36
C ASN A 408 -1.36 0.70 22.86
N VAL A 409 -0.41 1.51 22.43
CA VAL A 409 -0.29 2.89 22.90
C VAL A 409 -0.56 3.86 21.75
N ILE A 410 -1.41 4.84 22.02
CA ILE A 410 -1.60 6.07 21.26
C ILE A 410 -0.87 7.17 22.02
N SER A 411 0.35 7.49 21.59
CA SER A 411 1.20 8.49 22.25
C SER A 411 0.80 9.89 21.83
N VAL A 412 0.42 10.73 22.78
CA VAL A 412 0.03 12.12 22.54
C VAL A 412 1.10 13.06 23.04
N ARG A 413 1.57 13.98 22.19
CA ARG A 413 2.65 14.93 22.51
C ARG A 413 2.28 16.34 22.03
N SER A 414 2.01 17.26 22.95
CA SER A 414 1.86 18.69 22.64
C SER A 414 3.21 19.38 22.65
N HIS A 415 3.43 20.28 21.69
CA HIS A 415 4.64 21.10 21.63
C HIS A 415 4.72 22.05 22.83
N ASP A 416 3.61 22.76 23.08
CA ASP A 416 3.42 23.67 24.24
C ASP A 416 1.91 23.84 24.51
N ALA A 417 1.57 24.74 25.42
CA ALA A 417 0.16 24.98 25.77
C ALA A 417 -0.64 25.71 24.71
N GLU A 418 0.00 26.48 23.83
CA GLU A 418 -0.63 27.17 22.72
C GLU A 418 -0.85 26.21 21.53
N HIS A 419 0.09 25.31 21.28
CA HIS A 419 0.04 24.33 20.19
C HIS A 419 -0.28 22.94 20.75
N ALA A 420 -1.44 22.80 21.32
CA ALA A 420 -1.87 21.59 22.01
C ALA A 420 -2.44 20.53 21.04
N VAL A 421 -2.38 19.29 21.48
CA VAL A 421 -3.17 18.15 20.95
C VAL A 421 -4.38 17.99 21.87
N GLU A 422 -5.58 18.13 21.31
CA GLU A 422 -6.84 18.06 22.04
C GLU A 422 -7.77 16.96 21.47
N GLY A 423 -8.59 16.35 22.33
CA GLY A 423 -9.63 15.43 21.90
C GLY A 423 -9.14 14.15 21.24
N VAL A 424 -8.02 13.58 21.70
CA VAL A 424 -7.59 12.24 21.26
C VAL A 424 -8.30 11.19 22.10
N ALA A 425 -9.01 10.28 21.43
CA ALA A 425 -9.80 9.23 22.07
C ALA A 425 -9.50 7.84 21.53
N SER A 426 -9.54 6.84 22.40
CA SER A 426 -9.61 5.43 22.05
C SER A 426 -11.00 4.90 22.41
N GLU A 427 -11.74 4.46 21.43
CA GLU A 427 -13.04 3.77 21.55
C GLU A 427 -12.89 2.28 21.19
N CYS A 428 -11.70 1.71 21.42
CA CYS A 428 -11.38 0.33 21.15
C CYS A 428 -11.90 -0.57 22.30
N ALA A 429 -12.50 -1.71 21.95
CA ALA A 429 -12.96 -2.69 22.93
C ALA A 429 -11.81 -3.40 23.65
N ASP A 430 -10.63 -3.50 23.03
CA ASP A 430 -9.45 -4.08 23.66
C ASP A 430 -8.89 -3.11 24.73
N PRO A 431 -8.96 -3.48 26.01
CA PRO A 431 -8.53 -2.58 27.11
C PRO A 431 -7.03 -2.33 27.14
N ARG A 432 -6.26 -3.05 26.36
CA ARG A 432 -4.81 -2.82 26.20
C ARG A 432 -4.55 -1.54 25.42
N ILE A 433 -5.46 -1.12 24.53
CA ILE A 433 -5.29 0.06 23.68
C ILE A 433 -5.66 1.31 24.47
N ARG A 434 -4.68 2.13 24.79
CA ARG A 434 -4.82 3.30 25.63
C ARG A 434 -4.15 4.55 25.06
N VAL A 435 -4.68 5.70 25.43
CA VAL A 435 -4.08 7.00 25.13
C VAL A 435 -3.12 7.39 26.25
N GLU A 436 -1.89 7.71 25.90
CA GLU A 436 -0.87 8.18 26.84
C GLU A 436 -0.38 9.58 26.45
N SER A 437 -0.55 10.54 27.34
CA SER A 437 0.01 11.88 27.17
C SER A 437 1.45 11.91 27.67
N VAL A 438 2.38 12.23 26.79
CA VAL A 438 3.79 12.37 27.09
C VAL A 438 4.08 13.86 27.25
N LYS A 439 4.53 14.28 28.44
CA LYS A 439 5.00 15.66 28.63
C LYS A 439 6.26 15.88 27.81
N THR A 440 6.20 16.83 26.91
CA THR A 440 7.42 17.31 26.23
C THR A 440 8.35 17.93 27.28
N PRO A 441 9.63 17.57 27.32
CA PRO A 441 10.58 18.10 28.27
C PRO A 441 10.81 19.61 28.15
#